data_b0dd76ed99708fed720578fd31f9ef53
#
_entry.id   b0dd76ed99708fed720578fd31f9ef53
#
_cell.length_a   1.000
_cell.length_b   1.000
_cell.length_c   1.000
_cell.angle_alpha   90.00
_cell.angle_beta   90.00
_cell.angle_gamma   90.00
#
_symmetry.space_group_name_H-M   'P 1'
#
loop_
_entity.id
_entity.type
_entity.pdbx_description
1 polymer ?
#
loop_
_entity_poly.entity_id
_entity_poly.type
_entity_poly.pdbx_seq_one_letter_code
_entity_poly.pdbx_strand_id
1 'polypeptide(L)'
;MRRRAVRALLAFACLTAPLLAAERDWQPGIWREAKVERPRVLFSTQTRDPNSDLPRTSPAREIRTFIIETPTHRLELRQDATVDTPRIDVLLDQPVSFAVEKKSVYVKDGNGKEHRLSLRKISKLETKN
;
A
#
# COMPACT_ATOMS: atom_id res chain seq x y z
N MET A 1 -15.95 42.51 -23.45
CA MET A 1 -17.11 41.63 -23.44
C MET A 1 -16.83 40.21 -23.89
N ARG A 2 -15.80 40.00 -24.67
CA ARG A 2 -15.38 38.65 -25.11
C ARG A 2 -14.72 37.80 -24.03
N ARG A 3 -14.34 38.42 -22.92
CA ARG A 3 -13.65 37.74 -21.84
C ARG A 3 -14.56 36.91 -20.92
N ARG A 4 -15.85 37.10 -21.02
CA ARG A 4 -16.83 36.38 -20.19
C ARG A 4 -17.04 34.94 -20.59
N ALA A 5 -16.89 34.64 -21.88
CA ALA A 5 -17.09 33.30 -22.39
C ALA A 5 -15.96 32.32 -21.98
N VAL A 6 -14.76 32.84 -21.86
CA VAL A 6 -13.60 32.03 -21.50
C VAL A 6 -13.63 31.57 -20.03
N ARG A 7 -14.22 32.41 -19.17
CA ARG A 7 -14.33 32.08 -17.74
C ARG A 7 -15.36 30.99 -17.46
N ALA A 8 -16.39 30.92 -18.27
CA ALA A 8 -17.40 29.89 -18.13
C ALA A 8 -16.87 28.50 -18.50
N LEU A 9 -15.97 28.43 -19.47
CA LEU A 9 -15.37 27.18 -19.91
C LEU A 9 -14.40 26.60 -18.85
N LEU A 10 -13.67 27.46 -18.16
CA LEU A 10 -12.77 27.05 -17.09
C LEU A 10 -13.51 26.52 -15.86
N ALA A 11 -14.63 27.13 -15.53
CA ALA A 11 -15.46 26.66 -14.43
C ALA A 11 -16.08 25.28 -14.69
N PHE A 12 -16.38 24.98 -15.92
CA PHE A 12 -16.94 23.69 -16.30
C PHE A 12 -15.90 22.58 -16.23
N ALA A 13 -14.67 22.85 -16.60
CA ALA A 13 -13.59 21.86 -16.50
C ALA A 13 -13.28 21.47 -15.06
N CYS A 14 -13.42 22.39 -14.12
CA CYS A 14 -13.20 22.11 -12.70
C CYS A 14 -14.32 21.26 -12.08
N LEU A 15 -15.52 21.31 -12.62
CA LEU A 15 -16.67 20.56 -12.09
C LEU A 15 -16.67 19.09 -12.46
N THR A 16 -15.97 18.72 -13.53
CA THR A 16 -15.94 17.32 -13.98
C THR A 16 -14.88 16.48 -13.24
N ALA A 17 -13.85 17.11 -12.69
CA ALA A 17 -12.80 16.40 -11.99
C ALA A 17 -13.25 15.66 -10.71
N PRO A 18 -14.11 16.23 -9.84
CA PRO A 18 -14.52 15.56 -8.60
C PRO A 18 -15.46 14.37 -8.80
N LEU A 19 -16.04 14.20 -9.96
CA LEU A 19 -17.02 13.14 -10.19
C LEU A 19 -16.39 11.80 -10.57
N LEU A 20 -15.09 11.75 -10.83
CA LEU A 20 -14.46 10.59 -11.44
C LEU A 20 -13.90 9.57 -10.47
N ALA A 21 -13.67 9.90 -9.22
CA ALA A 21 -13.27 8.94 -8.21
C ALA A 21 -13.22 9.57 -6.85
N ALA A 22 -13.43 8.77 -5.81
CA ALA A 22 -12.99 9.14 -4.49
C ALA A 22 -11.47 9.28 -4.55
N GLU A 23 -10.98 10.49 -4.81
CA GLU A 23 -9.57 10.75 -4.81
C GLU A 23 -9.03 10.58 -3.39
N ARG A 24 -8.11 9.63 -3.26
CA ARG A 24 -7.38 9.48 -2.03
C ARG A 24 -6.41 10.64 -1.87
N ASP A 25 -6.16 11.02 -0.64
CA ASP A 25 -5.19 12.06 -0.33
C ASP A 25 -3.76 11.50 -0.44
N TRP A 26 -3.26 11.48 -1.67
CA TRP A 26 -1.95 10.94 -1.99
C TRP A 26 -0.84 11.86 -1.47
N GLN A 27 0.08 11.27 -0.74
CA GLN A 27 1.22 11.96 -0.16
C GLN A 27 2.52 11.33 -0.65
N PRO A 28 3.58 12.13 -0.77
CA PRO A 28 4.90 11.58 -1.10
C PRO A 28 5.58 11.01 0.14
N GLY A 29 6.32 9.94 -0.05
CA GLY A 29 7.14 9.32 0.97
C GLY A 29 8.32 8.62 0.33
N ILE A 30 9.23 8.12 1.15
CA ILE A 30 10.38 7.34 0.71
C ILE A 30 10.23 5.90 1.19
N TRP A 31 10.41 4.97 0.29
CA TRP A 31 10.33 3.54 0.57
C TRP A 31 11.64 3.08 1.21
N ARG A 32 11.66 2.94 2.54
CA ARG A 32 12.92 2.70 3.28
C ARG A 32 13.26 1.25 3.47
N GLU A 33 12.28 0.42 3.76
CA GLU A 33 12.51 -0.99 4.02
C GLU A 33 11.40 -1.85 3.43
N ALA A 34 11.80 -3.03 2.97
CA ALA A 34 10.89 -4.09 2.58
C ALA A 34 11.43 -5.39 3.16
N LYS A 35 10.65 -6.03 4.01
CA LYS A 35 11.06 -7.23 4.70
C LYS A 35 10.00 -8.30 4.52
N VAL A 36 10.44 -9.51 4.22
CA VAL A 36 9.54 -10.66 4.08
C VAL A 36 9.86 -11.66 5.17
N GLU A 37 8.85 -12.00 5.96
CA GLU A 37 8.96 -13.04 6.97
C GLU A 37 8.03 -14.18 6.59
N ARG A 38 8.58 -15.38 6.57
CA ARG A 38 7.80 -16.59 6.41
C ARG A 38 7.63 -17.21 7.78
N PRO A 39 6.39 -17.25 8.32
CA PRO A 39 6.18 -17.92 9.57
C PRO A 39 6.54 -19.39 9.38
N ARG A 40 7.51 -19.86 10.16
CA ARG A 40 7.77 -21.28 10.25
C ARG A 40 6.56 -21.93 10.88
N VAL A 41 5.84 -22.69 10.07
CA VAL A 41 4.88 -23.62 10.62
C VAL A 41 5.71 -24.72 11.27
N LEU A 42 6.02 -24.53 12.57
CA LEU A 42 6.77 -25.51 13.36
C LEU A 42 6.02 -26.81 13.53
N PHE A 43 4.76 -26.78 13.28
CA PHE A 43 3.92 -27.95 13.25
C PHE A 43 3.27 -27.98 11.89
N SER A 44 3.78 -28.84 11.04
CA SER A 44 2.92 -29.36 10.04
C SER A 44 1.81 -30.12 10.75
N THR A 45 0.89 -29.41 11.35
CA THR A 45 -0.43 -29.97 11.49
C THR A 45 -0.97 -30.07 10.09
N GLN A 46 -0.42 -30.99 9.39
CA GLN A 46 -1.13 -31.58 8.29
C GLN A 46 -2.32 -32.25 8.95
N THR A 47 -3.35 -31.49 9.15
CA THR A 47 -4.66 -32.07 9.32
C THR A 47 -4.93 -32.76 8.02
N ARG A 48 -4.50 -33.97 7.94
CA ARG A 48 -4.98 -34.87 6.93
C ARG A 48 -6.48 -34.92 7.13
N ASP A 49 -7.20 -34.32 6.22
CA ASP A 49 -8.59 -34.57 6.11
C ASP A 49 -8.71 -36.10 5.95
N PRO A 50 -9.32 -36.81 6.90
CA PRO A 50 -9.39 -38.28 6.84
C PRO A 50 -10.10 -38.81 5.60
N ASN A 51 -10.76 -37.91 4.85
CA ASN A 51 -11.49 -38.24 3.63
C ASN A 51 -10.77 -37.89 2.34
N SER A 52 -9.58 -37.30 2.40
CA SER A 52 -8.82 -36.99 1.19
C SER A 52 -7.38 -37.47 1.34
N ASP A 53 -6.97 -38.30 0.40
CA ASP A 53 -5.60 -38.80 0.32
C ASP A 53 -4.61 -37.73 -0.18
N LEU A 54 -5.09 -36.53 -0.49
CA LEU A 54 -4.27 -35.42 -0.99
C LEU A 54 -3.89 -34.49 0.16
N PRO A 55 -2.58 -34.23 0.36
CA PRO A 55 -2.18 -33.20 1.29
C PRO A 55 -2.71 -31.85 0.81
N ARG A 56 -3.50 -31.19 1.65
CA ARG A 56 -3.84 -29.79 1.41
C ARG A 56 -2.59 -28.97 1.60
N THR A 57 -1.92 -28.65 0.52
CA THR A 57 -0.91 -27.63 0.53
C THR A 57 -1.60 -26.28 0.58
N SER A 58 -1.75 -25.74 1.77
CA SER A 58 -2.09 -24.33 1.91
C SER A 58 -0.95 -23.53 1.28
N PRO A 59 -1.24 -22.54 0.42
CA PRO A 59 -0.18 -21.68 -0.09
C PRO A 59 0.56 -21.06 1.10
N ALA A 60 1.88 -21.06 1.04
CA ALA A 60 2.72 -20.55 2.10
C ALA A 60 2.40 -19.08 2.33
N ARG A 61 2.04 -18.74 3.55
CA ARG A 61 1.78 -17.35 3.93
C ARG A 61 3.08 -16.62 4.14
N GLU A 62 3.11 -15.39 3.69
CA GLU A 62 4.21 -14.48 3.90
C GLU A 62 3.70 -13.25 4.63
N ILE A 63 4.48 -12.75 5.56
CA ILE A 63 4.23 -11.46 6.18
C ILE A 63 5.24 -10.49 5.58
N ARG A 64 4.74 -9.53 4.85
CA ARG A 64 5.55 -8.49 4.24
C ARG A 64 5.42 -7.22 5.06
N THR A 65 6.54 -6.71 5.52
CA THR A 65 6.62 -5.47 6.29
C THR A 65 7.35 -4.42 5.49
N PHE A 66 6.79 -3.22 5.45
CA PHE A 66 7.34 -2.11 4.68
C PHE A 66 7.42 -0.88 5.55
N ILE A 67 8.44 -0.08 5.31
CA ILE A 67 8.62 1.19 6.00
C ILE A 67 8.60 2.33 4.98
N ILE A 68 7.70 3.28 5.18
CA ILE A 68 7.67 4.53 4.43
C ILE A 68 8.05 5.66 5.37
N GLU A 69 9.00 6.49 4.96
CA GLU A 69 9.38 7.68 5.70
C GLU A 69 8.94 8.94 4.97
N THR A 70 8.32 9.82 5.71
CA THR A 70 8.07 11.20 5.28
C THR A 70 9.02 12.11 6.05
N PRO A 71 9.09 13.41 5.74
CA PRO A 71 9.94 14.32 6.52
C PRO A 71 9.61 14.37 8.01
N THR A 72 8.39 14.00 8.40
CA THR A 72 7.92 14.14 9.78
C THR A 72 7.58 12.82 10.46
N HIS A 73 7.31 11.76 9.70
CA HIS A 73 6.81 10.50 10.24
C HIS A 73 7.45 9.29 9.58
N ARG A 74 7.40 8.19 10.31
CA ARG A 74 7.77 6.87 9.82
C ARG A 74 6.56 5.96 9.96
N LEU A 75 6.15 5.35 8.87
CA LEU A 75 5.00 4.45 8.83
C LEU A 75 5.47 3.01 8.66
N GLU A 76 5.01 2.16 9.55
CA GLU A 76 5.24 0.73 9.44
C GLU A 76 3.97 0.07 8.91
N LEU A 77 4.11 -0.61 7.77
CA LEU A 77 3.02 -1.23 7.04
C LEU A 77 3.20 -2.73 6.98
N ARG A 78 2.11 -3.44 6.96
CA ARG A 78 2.13 -4.89 6.90
C ARG A 78 1.16 -5.39 5.84
N GLN A 79 1.60 -6.41 5.10
CA GLN A 79 0.76 -7.13 4.15
C GLN A 79 0.82 -8.61 4.46
N ASP A 80 -0.32 -9.21 4.74
CA ASP A 80 -0.45 -10.66 4.80
C ASP A 80 -0.64 -11.16 3.37
N ALA A 81 0.33 -11.90 2.88
CA ALA A 81 0.40 -12.28 1.49
C ALA A 81 0.63 -13.77 1.33
N THR A 82 0.36 -14.26 0.15
CA THR A 82 0.79 -15.58 -0.29
C THR A 82 1.82 -15.42 -1.40
N VAL A 83 2.40 -16.52 -1.84
CA VAL A 83 3.36 -16.49 -2.96
C VAL A 83 2.74 -15.87 -4.21
N ASP A 84 1.42 -16.03 -4.36
CA ASP A 84 0.68 -15.53 -5.53
C ASP A 84 0.26 -14.06 -5.41
N THR A 85 0.40 -13.46 -4.23
CA THR A 85 0.05 -12.06 -4.04
C THR A 85 1.02 -11.17 -4.82
N PRO A 86 0.52 -10.25 -5.65
CA PRO A 86 1.40 -9.38 -6.43
C PRO A 86 2.39 -8.63 -5.54
N ARG A 87 3.62 -8.54 -6.01
CA ARG A 87 4.66 -7.80 -5.32
C ARG A 87 4.54 -6.31 -5.61
N ILE A 88 4.92 -5.51 -4.64
CA ILE A 88 4.97 -4.07 -4.78
C ILE A 88 6.30 -3.72 -5.44
N ASP A 89 6.21 -3.18 -6.66
CA ASP A 89 7.39 -2.86 -7.46
C ASP A 89 7.88 -1.44 -7.11
N VAL A 90 8.56 -1.34 -5.99
CA VAL A 90 9.20 -0.11 -5.53
C VAL A 90 10.60 -0.44 -5.08
N LEU A 91 11.56 0.31 -5.55
CA LEU A 91 12.95 0.17 -5.12
C LEU A 91 13.17 0.90 -3.79
N LEU A 92 14.10 0.38 -2.99
CA LEU A 92 14.48 1.00 -1.73
C LEU A 92 15.04 2.40 -1.97
N ASP A 93 14.75 3.31 -1.05
CA ASP A 93 15.18 4.71 -1.07
C ASP A 93 14.61 5.53 -2.24
N GLN A 94 13.59 5.01 -2.90
CA GLN A 94 12.91 5.71 -3.97
C GLN A 94 11.61 6.36 -3.47
N PRO A 95 11.18 7.45 -4.11
CA PRO A 95 9.91 8.08 -3.75
C PRO A 95 8.73 7.18 -4.12
N VAL A 96 7.73 7.22 -3.26
CA VAL A 96 6.50 6.46 -3.43
C VAL A 96 5.33 7.37 -3.06
N SER A 97 4.20 7.16 -3.72
CA SER A 97 2.95 7.83 -3.35
C SER A 97 2.11 6.90 -2.49
N PHE A 98 1.62 7.42 -1.38
CA PHE A 98 0.78 6.66 -0.48
C PHE A 98 -0.38 7.50 0.04
N ALA A 99 -1.44 6.82 0.47
CA ALA A 99 -2.61 7.47 1.06
C ALA A 99 -3.07 6.67 2.28
N VAL A 100 -3.31 7.37 3.38
CA VAL A 100 -3.76 6.74 4.62
C VAL A 100 -5.28 6.88 4.73
N GLU A 101 -5.97 5.76 4.88
CA GLU A 101 -7.40 5.73 5.14
C GLU A 101 -7.67 4.84 6.35
N LYS A 102 -7.98 5.44 7.48
CA LYS A 102 -8.19 4.73 8.76
C LYS A 102 -6.98 3.86 9.14
N LYS A 103 -7.10 2.56 9.09
CA LYS A 103 -6.02 1.61 9.39
C LYS A 103 -5.38 1.00 8.16
N SER A 104 -5.77 1.47 6.99
CA SER A 104 -5.24 1.00 5.73
C SER A 104 -4.39 2.07 5.05
N VAL A 105 -3.36 1.61 4.36
CA VAL A 105 -2.52 2.49 3.57
C VAL A 105 -2.51 1.96 2.14
N TYR A 106 -2.80 2.82 1.19
CA TYR A 106 -2.71 2.51 -0.21
C TYR A 106 -1.39 3.04 -0.76
N VAL A 107 -0.70 2.22 -1.51
CA VAL A 107 0.61 2.56 -2.08
C VAL A 107 0.55 2.37 -3.57
N LYS A 108 1.02 3.35 -4.32
CA LYS A 108 1.23 3.23 -5.76
C LYS A 108 2.66 2.80 -6.02
N ASP A 109 2.82 1.69 -6.74
CA ASP A 109 4.14 1.23 -7.15
C ASP A 109 4.66 1.96 -8.40
N GLY A 110 5.85 1.57 -8.86
CA GLY A 110 6.48 2.17 -10.02
C GLY A 110 5.67 2.02 -11.32
N ASN A 111 4.76 1.06 -11.36
CA ASN A 111 3.88 0.82 -12.51
C ASN A 111 2.53 1.54 -12.38
N GLY A 112 2.30 2.27 -11.30
CA GLY A 112 1.04 2.94 -11.04
C GLY A 112 -0.02 2.04 -10.43
N LYS A 113 0.32 0.81 -10.07
CA LYS A 113 -0.60 -0.14 -9.46
C LYS A 113 -0.78 0.17 -7.97
N GLU A 114 -2.03 0.15 -7.51
CA GLU A 114 -2.35 0.38 -6.11
C GLU A 114 -2.30 -0.92 -5.31
N HIS A 115 -1.67 -0.83 -4.13
CA HIS A 115 -1.61 -1.93 -3.17
C HIS A 115 -2.18 -1.46 -1.85
N ARG A 116 -3.02 -2.30 -1.24
CA ARG A 116 -3.59 -2.03 0.08
C ARG A 116 -2.76 -2.74 1.14
N LEU A 117 -2.30 -1.99 2.12
CA LEU A 117 -1.52 -2.49 3.24
C LEU A 117 -2.19 -2.10 4.55
N SER A 118 -1.90 -2.85 5.60
CA SER A 118 -2.36 -2.52 6.94
C SER A 118 -1.37 -1.61 7.63
N LEU A 119 -1.86 -0.54 8.24
CA LEU A 119 -1.04 0.36 9.03
C LEU A 119 -0.82 -0.25 10.42
N ARG A 120 0.44 -0.51 10.75
CA ARG A 120 0.81 -1.10 12.05
C ARG A 120 1.22 -0.06 13.06
N LYS A 121 2.01 0.91 12.64
CA LYS A 121 2.57 1.91 13.53
C LYS A 121 2.90 3.18 12.78
N ILE A 122 2.60 4.31 13.38
CA ILE A 122 3.08 5.62 12.94
C ILE A 122 3.96 6.17 14.04
N SER A 123 5.19 6.50 13.70
CA SER A 123 6.14 7.12 14.62
C SER A 123 6.51 8.50 14.11
N LYS A 124 6.56 9.46 15.00
CA LYS A 124 7.03 10.78 14.66
C LYS A 124 8.56 10.78 14.64
N LEU A 125 9.13 11.27 13.55
CA LEU A 125 10.58 11.37 13.46
C LEU A 125 11.06 12.56 14.29
N GLU A 126 12.01 12.30 15.19
CA GLU A 126 12.67 13.34 15.92
C GLU A 126 13.73 13.97 15.01
N THR A 127 13.52 15.22 14.67
CA THR A 127 14.57 16.00 14.02
C THR A 127 15.57 16.41 15.11
N LYS A 128 16.69 15.72 15.15
CA LYS A 128 17.83 16.19 15.94
C LYS A 128 18.45 17.38 15.23
N ASN A 129 18.20 18.54 15.78
CA ASN A 129 18.94 19.73 15.39
C ASN A 129 20.29 19.72 16.12
#